data_d8e9f3f9168ae42956738de578b39457
#
_entry.id   d8e9f3f9168ae42956738de578b39457
#
_cell.length_a   1.000
_cell.length_b   1.000
_cell.length_c   1.000
_cell.angle_alpha   90.00
_cell.angle_beta   90.00
_cell.angle_gamma   90.00
#
_symmetry.space_group_name_H-M   'P 1'
#
loop_
_entity.id
_entity.type
_entity.pdbx_description
1 polymer ?
#
loop_
_entity_poly.entity_id
_entity_poly.type
_entity_poly.pdbx_seq_one_letter_code
_entity_poly.pdbx_strand_id
1 'polypeptide(L)'
;MLKNILKAMCLFLPVLLSSCTGKYESYTDTIEVNGATLFYVAEGCGKPVILLHGNGGSHNDFEVTTRQLAQAGYMVYALDSRGQGANAPVEEYHYKDMASDVYEFIKAKGLKKPAVFGFSDGGNIALQLEVMYPGTLGAIATGGANIFVHGSLVPDFESWFLSQENPAPLTRMMLEEPTMTPEDMQTIACPALIMSGENDLIRQEHTRLIGENIPHGKSRIIPGEDHGSYICNSPKITKILLDFFKEIGY
;
A
#
# COMPACT_ATOMS: atom_id res chain seq x y z
N MET A 1 -15.08 -34.33 54.57
CA MET A 1 -13.97 -33.77 53.79
C MET A 1 -14.27 -33.95 52.29
N LEU A 2 -14.97 -33.00 51.70
CA LEU A 2 -15.26 -33.02 50.25
C LEU A 2 -14.24 -32.10 49.55
N LYS A 3 -13.44 -32.65 48.66
CA LYS A 3 -12.48 -31.92 47.80
C LYS A 3 -13.25 -31.35 46.61
N ASN A 4 -13.37 -30.04 46.55
CA ASN A 4 -13.85 -29.31 45.38
C ASN A 4 -12.74 -29.30 44.30
N ILE A 5 -12.98 -29.98 43.21
CA ILE A 5 -12.17 -29.88 42.00
C ILE A 5 -12.83 -28.82 41.14
N LEU A 6 -12.23 -27.62 41.09
CA LEU A 6 -12.60 -26.57 40.12
C LEU A 6 -12.06 -26.99 38.75
N LYS A 7 -12.95 -27.39 37.83
CA LYS A 7 -12.61 -27.59 36.41
C LYS A 7 -12.55 -26.20 35.76
N ALA A 8 -11.35 -25.74 35.45
CA ALA A 8 -11.16 -24.60 34.57
C ALA A 8 -11.61 -25.00 33.16
N MET A 9 -12.77 -24.46 32.76
CA MET A 9 -13.29 -24.58 31.38
C MET A 9 -12.60 -23.53 30.54
N CYS A 10 -11.55 -23.92 29.79
CA CYS A 10 -10.99 -23.06 28.73
C CYS A 10 -12.07 -22.85 27.66
N LEU A 11 -12.68 -21.70 27.66
CA LEU A 11 -13.50 -21.23 26.54
C LEU A 11 -12.57 -20.97 25.37
N PHE A 12 -12.44 -21.95 24.48
CA PHE A 12 -11.97 -21.69 23.12
C PHE A 12 -13.03 -20.83 22.44
N LEU A 13 -12.80 -19.52 22.34
CA LEU A 13 -13.53 -18.68 21.41
C LEU A 13 -13.15 -19.17 20.00
N PRO A 14 -14.10 -19.62 19.16
CA PRO A 14 -13.79 -19.89 17.76
C PRO A 14 -13.41 -18.53 17.14
N VAL A 15 -12.19 -18.42 16.66
CA VAL A 15 -11.83 -17.41 15.69
C VAL A 15 -12.76 -17.67 14.51
N LEU A 16 -13.74 -16.80 14.31
CA LEU A 16 -14.54 -16.78 13.10
C LEU A 16 -13.60 -16.44 11.94
N LEU A 17 -13.01 -17.48 11.36
CA LEU A 17 -12.43 -17.39 10.04
C LEU A 17 -13.55 -16.93 9.13
N SER A 18 -13.47 -15.70 8.61
CA SER A 18 -14.35 -15.21 7.58
C SER A 18 -14.32 -16.26 6.46
N SER A 19 -15.37 -17.06 6.34
CA SER A 19 -15.43 -18.09 5.32
C SER A 19 -15.53 -17.39 3.98
N CYS A 20 -14.43 -17.42 3.23
CA CYS A 20 -14.41 -17.01 1.84
C CYS A 20 -15.49 -17.82 1.09
N THR A 21 -16.49 -17.15 0.56
CA THR A 21 -17.58 -17.79 -0.20
C THR A 21 -17.19 -18.07 -1.67
N GLY A 22 -16.02 -17.57 -2.10
CA GLY A 22 -15.46 -17.77 -3.42
C GLY A 22 -14.47 -18.92 -3.49
N LYS A 23 -14.12 -19.35 -4.71
CA LYS A 23 -13.03 -20.29 -4.95
C LYS A 23 -11.70 -19.58 -4.68
N TYR A 24 -10.82 -20.21 -3.89
CA TYR A 24 -9.43 -19.73 -3.73
C TYR A 24 -8.71 -19.78 -5.08
N GLU A 25 -8.10 -18.68 -5.46
CA GLU A 25 -7.34 -18.53 -6.71
C GLU A 25 -5.86 -18.25 -6.39
N SER A 26 -4.96 -18.68 -7.27
CA SER A 26 -3.55 -18.34 -7.25
C SER A 26 -3.02 -18.42 -8.67
N TYR A 27 -2.70 -17.26 -9.26
CA TYR A 27 -2.23 -17.16 -10.62
C TYR A 27 -1.44 -15.87 -10.85
N THR A 28 -0.70 -15.84 -11.95
CA THR A 28 -0.08 -14.63 -12.50
C THR A 28 -0.71 -14.33 -13.84
N ASP A 29 -0.82 -13.06 -14.19
CA ASP A 29 -1.39 -12.64 -15.47
C ASP A 29 -0.89 -11.24 -15.84
N THR A 30 -1.22 -10.79 -17.02
CA THR A 30 -1.00 -9.42 -17.49
C THR A 30 -2.31 -8.79 -17.93
N ILE A 31 -2.38 -7.48 -17.88
CA ILE A 31 -3.55 -6.73 -18.34
C ILE A 31 -3.10 -5.46 -19.06
N GLU A 32 -3.76 -5.20 -20.20
CA GLU A 32 -3.56 -3.96 -20.96
C GLU A 32 -4.50 -2.89 -20.41
N VAL A 33 -3.94 -1.84 -19.83
CA VAL A 33 -4.71 -0.70 -19.29
C VAL A 33 -3.96 0.61 -19.58
N ASN A 34 -4.70 1.65 -19.94
CA ASN A 34 -4.17 3.00 -20.13
C ASN A 34 -2.88 3.04 -21.01
N GLY A 35 -2.81 2.16 -22.02
CA GLY A 35 -1.66 2.05 -22.93
C GLY A 35 -0.42 1.39 -22.32
N ALA A 36 -0.53 0.76 -21.15
CA ALA A 36 0.54 0.00 -20.52
C ALA A 36 0.10 -1.45 -20.28
N THR A 37 1.07 -2.37 -20.35
CA THR A 37 0.89 -3.75 -19.86
C THR A 37 1.29 -3.79 -18.40
N LEU A 38 0.40 -4.26 -17.53
CA LEU A 38 0.69 -4.48 -16.11
C LEU A 38 0.70 -5.97 -15.81
N PHE A 39 1.83 -6.46 -15.32
CA PHE A 39 1.94 -7.78 -14.72
C PHE A 39 1.39 -7.73 -13.28
N TYR A 40 0.74 -8.79 -12.85
CA TYR A 40 0.29 -8.95 -11.48
C TYR A 40 0.25 -10.40 -11.03
N VAL A 41 0.39 -10.58 -9.71
CA VAL A 41 0.10 -11.81 -9.00
C VAL A 41 -1.24 -11.67 -8.30
N ALA A 42 -2.10 -12.69 -8.43
CA ALA A 42 -3.38 -12.73 -7.75
C ALA A 42 -3.46 -13.96 -6.87
N GLU A 43 -3.82 -13.80 -5.58
CA GLU A 43 -3.91 -14.89 -4.63
C GLU A 43 -5.05 -14.68 -3.64
N GLY A 44 -5.81 -15.74 -3.36
CA GLY A 44 -6.84 -15.77 -2.33
C GLY A 44 -8.27 -15.74 -2.84
N CYS A 45 -9.15 -15.18 -2.03
CA CYS A 45 -10.58 -14.98 -2.31
C CYS A 45 -11.16 -13.98 -1.31
N GLY A 46 -12.28 -13.36 -1.60
CA GLY A 46 -12.95 -12.42 -0.69
C GLY A 46 -12.77 -10.95 -1.08
N LYS A 47 -12.71 -10.04 -0.10
CA LYS A 47 -12.58 -8.61 -0.36
C LYS A 47 -11.24 -8.29 -1.03
N PRO A 48 -11.22 -7.41 -2.06
CA PRO A 48 -10.02 -7.16 -2.85
C PRO A 48 -9.03 -6.24 -2.13
N VAL A 49 -7.76 -6.66 -2.10
CA VAL A 49 -6.63 -5.84 -1.65
C VAL A 49 -5.62 -5.71 -2.78
N ILE A 50 -5.19 -4.50 -3.08
CA ILE A 50 -4.14 -4.22 -4.07
C ILE A 50 -2.86 -3.83 -3.32
N LEU A 51 -1.73 -4.39 -3.74
CA LEU A 51 -0.40 -4.08 -3.21
C LEU A 51 0.43 -3.40 -4.30
N LEU A 52 1.01 -2.22 -3.98
CA LEU A 52 1.80 -1.39 -4.89
C LEU A 52 3.21 -1.21 -4.31
N HIS A 53 4.22 -1.69 -5.02
CA HIS A 53 5.63 -1.65 -4.61
C HIS A 53 6.26 -0.25 -4.70
N GLY A 54 7.43 -0.09 -4.09
CA GLY A 54 8.24 1.12 -4.15
C GLY A 54 9.03 1.26 -5.45
N ASN A 55 9.80 2.34 -5.56
CA ASN A 55 10.62 2.64 -6.72
C ASN A 55 11.57 1.48 -7.08
N GLY A 56 11.53 1.04 -8.33
CA GLY A 56 12.38 -0.04 -8.84
C GLY A 56 12.08 -1.42 -8.26
N GLY A 57 11.02 -1.57 -7.44
CA GLY A 57 10.58 -2.83 -6.86
C GLY A 57 9.69 -3.66 -7.79
N SER A 58 8.98 -4.61 -7.21
CA SER A 58 8.03 -5.48 -7.90
C SER A 58 7.07 -6.15 -6.92
N HIS A 59 6.12 -6.93 -7.44
CA HIS A 59 5.27 -7.83 -6.65
C HIS A 59 6.06 -8.73 -5.68
N ASN A 60 7.33 -9.04 -5.98
CA ASN A 60 8.18 -9.87 -5.12
C ASN A 60 8.43 -9.26 -3.73
N ASP A 61 8.32 -7.95 -3.59
CA ASP A 61 8.45 -7.27 -2.28
C ASP A 61 7.34 -7.70 -1.31
N PHE A 62 6.27 -8.27 -1.83
CA PHE A 62 5.06 -8.62 -1.08
C PHE A 62 4.70 -10.12 -1.05
N GLU A 63 5.61 -11.04 -1.37
CA GLU A 63 5.29 -12.47 -1.36
C GLU A 63 4.72 -12.94 -0.02
N VAL A 64 5.33 -12.53 1.09
CA VAL A 64 4.87 -12.86 2.45
C VAL A 64 3.51 -12.23 2.72
N THR A 65 3.35 -10.94 2.40
CA THR A 65 2.12 -10.18 2.64
C THR A 65 0.96 -10.72 1.80
N THR A 66 1.18 -10.99 0.51
CA THR A 66 0.21 -11.58 -0.41
C THR A 66 -0.35 -12.89 0.14
N ARG A 67 0.54 -13.83 0.49
CA ARG A 67 0.16 -15.13 1.04
C ARG A 67 -0.62 -15.02 2.34
N GLN A 68 -0.14 -14.18 3.27
CA GLN A 68 -0.77 -14.06 4.59
C GLN A 68 -2.14 -13.35 4.54
N LEU A 69 -2.30 -12.32 3.69
CA LEU A 69 -3.60 -11.69 3.48
C LEU A 69 -4.58 -12.64 2.77
N ALA A 70 -4.11 -13.41 1.79
CA ALA A 70 -4.91 -14.43 1.12
C ALA A 70 -5.39 -15.51 2.10
N GLN A 71 -4.53 -15.97 2.99
CA GLN A 71 -4.88 -16.89 4.08
C GLN A 71 -5.87 -16.31 5.08
N ALA A 72 -5.85 -14.98 5.26
CA ALA A 72 -6.80 -14.26 6.11
C ALA A 72 -8.16 -14.01 5.42
N GLY A 73 -8.34 -14.45 4.16
CA GLY A 73 -9.62 -14.40 3.45
C GLY A 73 -9.81 -13.16 2.56
N TYR A 74 -8.70 -12.55 2.11
CA TYR A 74 -8.72 -11.48 1.12
C TYR A 74 -8.34 -12.01 -0.26
N MET A 75 -8.86 -11.37 -1.32
CA MET A 75 -8.37 -11.53 -2.69
C MET A 75 -7.29 -10.47 -2.93
N VAL A 76 -6.05 -10.89 -3.05
CA VAL A 76 -4.88 -10.00 -3.11
C VAL A 76 -4.39 -9.90 -4.55
N TYR A 77 -4.10 -8.68 -4.99
CA TYR A 77 -3.48 -8.36 -6.27
C TYR A 77 -2.19 -7.58 -6.01
N ALA A 78 -1.03 -8.21 -6.20
CA ALA A 78 0.26 -7.53 -6.15
C ALA A 78 0.66 -7.14 -7.57
N LEU A 79 0.64 -5.83 -7.86
CA LEU A 79 0.89 -5.28 -9.20
C LEU A 79 2.34 -4.85 -9.36
N ASP A 80 2.89 -5.10 -10.54
CA ASP A 80 4.08 -4.39 -11.01
C ASP A 80 3.64 -3.09 -11.69
N SER A 81 4.18 -1.96 -11.26
CA SER A 81 3.91 -0.66 -11.86
C SER A 81 4.44 -0.58 -13.28
N ARG A 82 3.85 0.29 -14.14
CA ARG A 82 4.33 0.48 -15.51
C ARG A 82 5.84 0.66 -15.55
N GLY A 83 6.51 -0.01 -16.48
CA GLY A 83 7.95 0.10 -16.68
C GLY A 83 8.81 -0.54 -15.60
N GLN A 84 8.25 -1.24 -14.61
CA GLN A 84 8.95 -1.82 -13.47
C GLN A 84 8.60 -3.31 -13.29
N GLY A 85 9.39 -4.02 -12.48
CA GLY A 85 9.19 -5.44 -12.23
C GLY A 85 9.27 -6.28 -13.49
N ALA A 86 8.22 -7.03 -13.81
CA ALA A 86 8.12 -7.85 -15.02
C ALA A 86 7.66 -7.07 -16.26
N ASN A 87 7.31 -5.78 -16.11
CA ASN A 87 6.87 -4.94 -17.22
C ASN A 87 8.04 -4.38 -18.03
N ALA A 88 7.84 -4.22 -19.35
CA ALA A 88 8.84 -3.59 -20.21
C ALA A 88 9.08 -2.13 -19.78
N PRO A 89 10.34 -1.66 -19.77
CA PRO A 89 10.67 -0.26 -19.44
C PRO A 89 9.92 0.73 -20.33
N VAL A 90 9.63 1.91 -19.78
CA VAL A 90 9.06 3.05 -20.50
C VAL A 90 10.06 4.22 -20.52
N GLU A 91 9.88 5.18 -21.43
CA GLU A 91 10.78 6.32 -21.55
C GLU A 91 10.57 7.37 -20.45
N GLU A 92 9.31 7.55 -20.02
CA GLU A 92 8.89 8.53 -19.02
C GLU A 92 7.98 7.89 -17.98
N TYR A 93 8.08 8.40 -16.76
CA TYR A 93 7.32 7.92 -15.61
C TYR A 93 6.60 9.09 -14.96
N HIS A 94 5.31 8.90 -14.61
CA HIS A 94 4.51 9.87 -13.87
C HIS A 94 3.59 9.17 -12.88
N TYR A 95 3.50 9.66 -11.64
CA TYR A 95 2.57 9.09 -10.65
C TYR A 95 1.12 9.15 -11.11
N LYS A 96 0.72 10.20 -11.85
CA LYS A 96 -0.64 10.32 -12.41
C LYS A 96 -0.96 9.23 -13.41
N ASP A 97 0.00 8.83 -14.24
CA ASP A 97 -0.20 7.72 -15.17
C ASP A 97 -0.29 6.40 -14.44
N MET A 98 0.59 6.16 -13.46
CA MET A 98 0.54 4.94 -12.63
C MET A 98 -0.76 4.85 -11.84
N ALA A 99 -1.25 5.97 -11.30
CA ALA A 99 -2.54 6.04 -10.61
C ALA A 99 -3.71 5.73 -11.57
N SER A 100 -3.66 6.24 -12.80
CA SER A 100 -4.65 5.94 -13.84
C SER A 100 -4.62 4.46 -14.25
N ASP A 101 -3.44 3.84 -14.30
CA ASP A 101 -3.30 2.41 -14.58
C ASP A 101 -4.00 1.56 -13.52
N VAL A 102 -3.77 1.88 -12.24
CA VAL A 102 -4.42 1.17 -11.12
C VAL A 102 -5.93 1.38 -11.15
N TYR A 103 -6.39 2.59 -11.49
CA TYR A 103 -7.82 2.87 -11.66
C TYR A 103 -8.45 2.00 -12.77
N GLU A 104 -7.81 1.96 -13.94
CA GLU A 104 -8.30 1.13 -15.06
C GLU A 104 -8.20 -0.37 -14.75
N PHE A 105 -7.16 -0.82 -14.01
CA PHE A 105 -7.09 -2.17 -13.48
C PHE A 105 -8.30 -2.51 -12.59
N ILE A 106 -8.64 -1.63 -11.65
CA ILE A 106 -9.80 -1.79 -10.76
C ILE A 106 -11.09 -1.95 -11.57
N LYS A 107 -11.28 -1.13 -12.60
CA LYS A 107 -12.45 -1.20 -13.49
C LYS A 107 -12.49 -2.49 -14.30
N ALA A 108 -11.39 -2.83 -14.96
CA ALA A 108 -11.29 -4.01 -15.82
C ALA A 108 -11.49 -5.32 -15.05
N LYS A 109 -11.00 -5.39 -13.80
CA LYS A 109 -11.22 -6.53 -12.90
C LYS A 109 -12.58 -6.47 -12.17
N GLY A 110 -13.35 -5.40 -12.31
CA GLY A 110 -14.65 -5.21 -11.66
C GLY A 110 -14.58 -5.13 -10.14
N LEU A 111 -13.44 -4.69 -9.58
CA LEU A 111 -13.23 -4.63 -8.14
C LEU A 111 -14.12 -3.54 -7.52
N LYS A 112 -14.74 -3.86 -6.41
CA LYS A 112 -15.63 -2.93 -5.68
C LYS A 112 -14.95 -2.45 -4.41
N LYS A 113 -14.62 -1.14 -4.38
CA LYS A 113 -14.00 -0.51 -3.21
C LYS A 113 -12.80 -1.31 -2.67
N PRO A 114 -11.76 -1.62 -3.50
CA PRO A 114 -10.60 -2.33 -2.99
C PRO A 114 -9.88 -1.52 -1.92
N ALA A 115 -9.28 -2.20 -0.93
CA ALA A 115 -8.24 -1.58 -0.12
C ALA A 115 -6.93 -1.56 -0.93
N VAL A 116 -6.15 -0.50 -0.76
CA VAL A 116 -4.81 -0.41 -1.38
C VAL A 116 -3.77 -0.24 -0.27
N PHE A 117 -2.74 -1.05 -0.31
CA PHE A 117 -1.50 -0.80 0.41
C PHE A 117 -0.41 -0.43 -0.58
N GLY A 118 0.24 0.71 -0.35
CA GLY A 118 1.37 1.17 -1.17
C GLY A 118 2.62 1.43 -0.34
N PHE A 119 3.75 0.93 -0.81
CA PHE A 119 5.06 1.20 -0.25
C PHE A 119 5.76 2.29 -1.06
N SER A 120 6.29 3.34 -0.38
CA SER A 120 7.06 4.41 -1.02
C SER A 120 6.30 4.99 -2.22
N ASP A 121 6.83 4.87 -3.45
CA ASP A 121 6.13 5.26 -4.69
C ASP A 121 4.72 4.66 -4.80
N GLY A 122 4.55 3.39 -4.40
CA GLY A 122 3.24 2.75 -4.38
C GLY A 122 2.25 3.47 -3.46
N GLY A 123 2.73 4.04 -2.36
CA GLY A 123 1.94 4.90 -1.47
C GLY A 123 1.54 6.21 -2.13
N ASN A 124 2.48 6.84 -2.85
CA ASN A 124 2.22 8.05 -3.64
C ASN A 124 1.15 7.78 -4.71
N ILE A 125 1.27 6.64 -5.41
CA ILE A 125 0.28 6.19 -6.42
C ILE A 125 -1.09 6.00 -5.78
N ALA A 126 -1.20 5.36 -4.61
CA ALA A 126 -2.47 5.12 -3.94
C ALA A 126 -3.18 6.42 -3.53
N LEU A 127 -2.43 7.39 -3.00
CA LEU A 127 -2.95 8.72 -2.66
C LEU A 127 -3.37 9.48 -3.91
N GLN A 128 -2.50 9.52 -4.93
CA GLN A 128 -2.78 10.19 -6.22
C GLN A 128 -4.04 9.61 -6.90
N LEU A 129 -4.23 8.29 -6.81
CA LEU A 129 -5.42 7.62 -7.39
C LEU A 129 -6.71 8.13 -6.75
N GLU A 130 -6.79 8.17 -5.42
CA GLU A 130 -8.03 8.59 -4.75
C GLU A 130 -8.28 10.09 -4.90
N VAL A 131 -7.22 10.92 -5.01
CA VAL A 131 -7.33 12.35 -5.35
C VAL A 131 -7.88 12.54 -6.77
N MET A 132 -7.39 11.78 -7.76
CA MET A 132 -7.83 11.90 -9.16
C MET A 132 -9.21 11.27 -9.39
N TYR A 133 -9.53 10.18 -8.69
CA TYR A 133 -10.75 9.40 -8.87
C TYR A 133 -11.45 9.17 -7.53
N PRO A 134 -12.00 10.21 -6.89
CA PRO A 134 -12.55 10.15 -5.54
C PRO A 134 -13.63 9.07 -5.39
N GLY A 135 -13.58 8.35 -4.30
CA GLY A 135 -14.53 7.29 -3.99
C GLY A 135 -14.25 5.97 -4.70
N THR A 136 -13.08 5.79 -5.30
CA THR A 136 -12.68 4.51 -5.92
C THR A 136 -12.31 3.47 -4.87
N LEU A 137 -11.57 3.87 -3.84
CA LEU A 137 -11.02 2.97 -2.85
C LEU A 137 -11.93 2.77 -1.63
N GLY A 138 -11.83 1.62 -1.00
CA GLY A 138 -12.48 1.30 0.28
C GLY A 138 -11.61 1.67 1.48
N ALA A 139 -10.30 1.62 1.32
CA ALA A 139 -9.31 2.03 2.32
C ALA A 139 -7.95 2.26 1.67
N ILE A 140 -7.12 3.09 2.28
CA ILE A 140 -5.72 3.31 1.90
C ILE A 140 -4.82 2.99 3.10
N ALA A 141 -3.73 2.27 2.87
CA ALA A 141 -2.62 2.20 3.78
C ALA A 141 -1.33 2.50 3.03
N THR A 142 -0.43 3.29 3.60
CA THR A 142 0.86 3.62 2.98
C THR A 142 2.01 3.38 3.95
N GLY A 143 3.17 3.00 3.41
CA GLY A 143 4.42 2.95 4.16
C GLY A 143 5.48 3.79 3.44
N GLY A 144 6.01 4.85 4.10
CA GLY A 144 7.04 5.71 3.54
C GLY A 144 6.61 6.54 2.33
N ALA A 145 5.33 6.97 2.28
CA ALA A 145 4.81 7.82 1.21
C ALA A 145 5.14 9.30 1.45
N ASN A 146 5.25 10.06 0.34
CA ASN A 146 5.33 11.52 0.35
C ASN A 146 4.34 12.12 -0.65
N ILE A 147 3.91 13.36 -0.43
CA ILE A 147 2.98 14.08 -1.34
C ILE A 147 3.65 15.22 -2.11
N PHE A 148 4.85 15.60 -1.70
CA PHE A 148 5.74 16.52 -2.42
C PHE A 148 7.21 16.18 -2.08
N VAL A 149 8.15 16.71 -2.86
CA VAL A 149 9.57 16.35 -2.75
C VAL A 149 10.26 17.17 -1.65
N HIS A 150 10.28 18.50 -1.82
CA HIS A 150 11.06 19.38 -0.95
C HIS A 150 10.53 19.44 0.48
N GLY A 151 11.36 19.11 1.44
CA GLY A 151 11.04 19.12 2.88
C GLY A 151 10.29 17.88 3.37
N SER A 152 10.06 16.89 2.51
CA SER A 152 9.46 15.62 2.89
C SER A 152 10.48 14.57 3.35
N LEU A 153 11.72 14.71 2.92
CA LEU A 153 12.81 13.77 3.17
C LEU A 153 13.67 14.24 4.34
N VAL A 154 14.38 13.31 4.99
CA VAL A 154 15.38 13.68 5.99
C VAL A 154 16.52 14.49 5.34
N PRO A 155 17.07 15.54 6.02
CA PRO A 155 17.91 16.55 5.37
C PRO A 155 19.13 16.03 4.61
N ASP A 156 19.86 15.08 5.17
CA ASP A 156 21.07 14.54 4.55
C ASP A 156 20.72 13.73 3.29
N PHE A 157 19.66 12.96 3.34
CA PHE A 157 19.16 12.22 2.19
C PHE A 157 18.59 13.16 1.12
N GLU A 158 17.82 14.17 1.52
CA GLU A 158 17.26 15.17 0.59
C GLU A 158 18.38 15.90 -0.15
N SER A 159 19.41 16.36 0.55
CA SER A 159 20.54 17.03 -0.07
C SER A 159 21.26 16.17 -1.08
N TRP A 160 21.53 14.91 -0.75
CA TRP A 160 22.12 13.95 -1.67
C TRP A 160 21.20 13.66 -2.85
N PHE A 161 19.91 13.43 -2.60
CA PHE A 161 18.94 13.08 -3.62
C PHE A 161 18.75 14.21 -4.64
N LEU A 162 18.62 15.46 -4.19
CA LEU A 162 18.47 16.64 -5.06
C LEU A 162 19.75 17.01 -5.81
N SER A 163 20.91 16.48 -5.42
CA SER A 163 22.18 16.71 -6.11
C SER A 163 22.44 15.78 -7.29
N GLN A 164 21.51 14.87 -7.60
CA GLN A 164 21.68 13.92 -8.69
C GLN A 164 21.72 14.62 -10.07
N GLU A 165 22.85 14.49 -10.78
CA GLU A 165 22.99 14.98 -12.14
C GLU A 165 22.61 13.89 -13.16
N ASN A 166 21.83 14.25 -14.20
CA ASN A 166 21.36 13.33 -15.23
C ASN A 166 20.74 12.02 -14.70
N PRO A 167 19.75 12.09 -13.82
CA PRO A 167 19.14 10.93 -13.22
C PRO A 167 18.45 10.04 -14.27
N ALA A 168 18.40 8.73 -14.02
CA ALA A 168 17.57 7.82 -14.78
C ALA A 168 16.09 8.26 -14.77
N PRO A 169 15.28 7.91 -15.79
CA PRO A 169 13.91 8.39 -15.92
C PRO A 169 13.06 8.19 -14.66
N LEU A 170 13.16 7.03 -14.00
CA LEU A 170 12.43 6.73 -12.78
C LEU A 170 12.89 7.60 -11.58
N THR A 171 14.19 7.87 -11.46
CA THR A 171 14.72 8.80 -10.44
C THR A 171 14.31 10.25 -10.74
N ARG A 172 14.25 10.63 -12.03
CA ARG A 172 13.78 11.96 -12.44
C ARG A 172 12.35 12.21 -11.99
N MET A 173 11.46 11.23 -12.18
CA MET A 173 10.09 11.32 -11.66
C MET A 173 10.08 11.64 -10.17
N MET A 174 10.85 10.93 -9.35
CA MET A 174 10.89 11.17 -7.91
C MET A 174 11.48 12.55 -7.53
N LEU A 175 12.33 13.16 -8.37
CA LEU A 175 12.88 14.49 -8.15
C LEU A 175 11.88 15.61 -8.48
N GLU A 176 10.94 15.36 -9.37
CA GLU A 176 9.97 16.31 -9.89
C GLU A 176 8.56 16.11 -9.30
N GLU A 177 8.25 14.89 -8.86
CA GLU A 177 6.95 14.44 -8.39
C GLU A 177 7.08 13.68 -7.04
N PRO A 178 6.01 13.51 -6.26
CA PRO A 178 4.66 14.02 -6.48
C PRO A 178 4.53 15.53 -6.23
N THR A 179 3.43 16.11 -6.71
CA THR A 179 3.09 17.53 -6.54
C THR A 179 1.70 17.72 -5.91
N MET A 180 1.31 16.78 -5.06
CA MET A 180 0.07 16.87 -4.28
C MET A 180 0.22 17.87 -3.14
N THR A 181 -0.88 18.40 -2.67
CA THR A 181 -0.93 19.36 -1.56
C THR A 181 -1.65 18.77 -0.34
N PRO A 182 -1.50 19.36 0.85
CA PRO A 182 -2.32 18.97 2.01
C PRO A 182 -3.83 19.15 1.76
N GLU A 183 -4.24 20.09 0.94
CA GLU A 183 -5.62 20.33 0.54
C GLU A 183 -6.16 19.19 -0.34
N ASP A 184 -5.33 18.60 -1.20
CA ASP A 184 -5.71 17.43 -1.98
C ASP A 184 -6.03 16.24 -1.06
N MET A 185 -5.30 16.08 0.05
CA MET A 185 -5.55 15.02 1.03
C MET A 185 -6.94 15.13 1.66
N GLN A 186 -7.50 16.33 1.79
CA GLN A 186 -8.85 16.55 2.34
C GLN A 186 -9.95 15.99 1.42
N THR A 187 -9.66 15.71 0.17
CA THR A 187 -10.60 15.09 -0.78
C THR A 187 -10.72 13.57 -0.61
N ILE A 188 -9.80 12.94 0.10
CA ILE A 188 -9.77 11.49 0.35
C ILE A 188 -10.81 11.14 1.42
N ALA A 189 -11.92 10.51 1.02
CA ALA A 189 -13.04 10.20 1.91
C ALA A 189 -12.97 8.81 2.55
N CYS A 190 -12.14 7.89 2.03
CA CYS A 190 -11.99 6.56 2.61
C CYS A 190 -11.07 6.59 3.85
N PRO A 191 -11.19 5.60 4.77
CA PRO A 191 -10.24 5.44 5.87
C PRO A 191 -8.81 5.29 5.36
N ALA A 192 -7.85 5.97 6.02
CA ALA A 192 -6.46 5.93 5.64
C ALA A 192 -5.52 5.71 6.83
N LEU A 193 -4.51 4.84 6.65
CA LEU A 193 -3.42 4.61 7.60
C LEU A 193 -2.09 4.97 6.93
N ILE A 194 -1.49 6.08 7.36
CA ILE A 194 -0.25 6.63 6.81
C ILE A 194 0.91 6.27 7.75
N MET A 195 1.89 5.54 7.26
CA MET A 195 2.96 5.00 8.09
C MET A 195 4.35 5.39 7.57
N SER A 196 5.30 5.48 8.49
CA SER A 196 6.74 5.47 8.21
C SER A 196 7.48 4.74 9.34
N GLY A 197 8.69 4.29 9.06
CA GLY A 197 9.60 3.82 10.10
C GLY A 197 10.08 4.97 10.98
N GLU A 198 10.55 4.67 12.18
CA GLU A 198 11.19 5.67 13.05
C GLU A 198 12.48 6.23 12.43
N ASN A 199 13.19 5.40 11.67
CA ASN A 199 14.44 5.71 10.97
C ASN A 199 14.23 5.79 9.45
N ASP A 200 13.05 6.23 9.02
CA ASP A 200 12.67 6.31 7.60
C ASP A 200 13.42 7.43 6.86
N LEU A 201 13.49 7.33 5.54
CA LEU A 201 13.93 8.40 4.65
C LEU A 201 12.91 9.55 4.61
N ILE A 202 11.63 9.24 4.85
CA ILE A 202 10.54 10.21 4.94
C ILE A 202 10.50 10.78 6.36
N ARG A 203 10.44 12.10 6.48
CA ARG A 203 10.32 12.77 7.78
C ARG A 203 9.02 12.38 8.47
N GLN A 204 9.09 12.09 9.76
CA GLN A 204 7.92 11.75 10.54
C GLN A 204 6.84 12.85 10.52
N GLU A 205 7.27 14.12 10.47
CA GLU A 205 6.37 15.28 10.35
C GLU A 205 5.57 15.22 9.05
N HIS A 206 6.19 14.76 7.95
CA HIS A 206 5.52 14.61 6.67
C HIS A 206 4.47 13.48 6.70
N THR A 207 4.81 12.36 7.32
CA THR A 207 3.84 11.26 7.57
C THR A 207 2.65 11.75 8.38
N ARG A 208 2.88 12.55 9.44
CA ARG A 208 1.80 13.14 10.23
C ARG A 208 0.99 14.14 9.41
N LEU A 209 1.66 15.01 8.64
CA LEU A 209 0.99 15.99 7.76
C LEU A 209 -0.03 15.30 6.84
N ILE A 210 0.37 14.20 6.18
CA ILE A 210 -0.55 13.46 5.30
C ILE A 210 -1.74 12.92 6.10
N GLY A 211 -1.48 12.20 7.19
CA GLY A 211 -2.52 11.55 7.98
C GLY A 211 -3.51 12.52 8.63
N GLU A 212 -3.02 13.70 9.06
CA GLU A 212 -3.83 14.75 9.71
C GLU A 212 -4.71 15.51 8.70
N ASN A 213 -4.34 15.57 7.43
CA ASN A 213 -5.12 16.25 6.40
C ASN A 213 -6.15 15.34 5.71
N ILE A 214 -6.12 14.02 5.92
CA ILE A 214 -7.16 13.11 5.45
C ILE A 214 -8.29 13.04 6.50
N PRO A 215 -9.57 13.31 6.15
CA PRO A 215 -10.66 13.36 7.12
C PRO A 215 -10.83 12.12 8.02
N HIS A 216 -10.53 10.93 7.46
CA HIS A 216 -10.52 9.65 8.18
C HIS A 216 -9.12 9.04 8.21
N GLY A 217 -8.10 9.90 8.26
CA GLY A 217 -6.69 9.53 8.26
C GLY A 217 -6.16 9.30 9.68
N LYS A 218 -5.20 8.40 9.77
CA LYS A 218 -4.38 8.15 10.96
C LYS A 218 -2.93 8.06 10.53
N SER A 219 -2.02 8.63 11.31
CA SER A 219 -0.58 8.43 11.13
C SER A 219 -0.01 7.48 12.18
N ARG A 220 0.98 6.68 11.77
CA ARG A 220 1.67 5.75 12.67
C ARG A 220 3.16 5.68 12.35
N ILE A 221 4.00 6.02 13.32
CA ILE A 221 5.45 5.81 13.24
C ILE A 221 5.76 4.42 13.82
N ILE A 222 6.50 3.61 13.09
CA ILE A 222 6.82 2.23 13.47
C ILE A 222 8.18 2.22 14.18
N PRO A 223 8.22 1.95 15.50
CA PRO A 223 9.43 2.05 16.30
C PRO A 223 10.53 1.10 15.81
N GLY A 224 11.76 1.60 15.72
CA GLY A 224 12.96 0.86 15.36
C GLY A 224 13.07 0.48 13.88
N GLU A 225 12.05 0.74 13.06
CA GLU A 225 12.04 0.38 11.65
C GLU A 225 12.59 1.51 10.76
N ASP A 226 13.13 1.12 9.61
CA ASP A 226 13.54 2.02 8.54
C ASP A 226 12.50 2.08 7.41
N HIS A 227 12.90 2.57 6.24
CA HIS A 227 12.00 2.77 5.10
C HIS A 227 11.30 1.49 4.61
N GLY A 228 11.97 0.33 4.64
CA GLY A 228 11.46 -0.92 4.05
C GLY A 228 11.43 -2.13 4.99
N SER A 229 12.13 -2.08 6.13
CA SER A 229 12.40 -3.23 6.99
C SER A 229 11.16 -3.93 7.54
N TYR A 230 10.06 -3.19 7.74
CA TYR A 230 8.80 -3.74 8.21
C TYR A 230 7.83 -4.11 7.09
N ILE A 231 8.20 -3.82 5.83
CA ILE A 231 7.34 -3.93 4.64
C ILE A 231 7.78 -5.08 3.73
N CYS A 232 9.02 -4.99 3.18
CA CYS A 232 9.48 -5.92 2.16
C CYS A 232 9.62 -7.33 2.72
N ASN A 233 8.78 -8.23 2.23
CA ASN A 233 8.71 -9.64 2.66
C ASN A 233 8.66 -9.82 4.20
N SER A 234 8.03 -8.88 4.90
CA SER A 234 7.92 -8.86 6.35
C SER A 234 6.50 -9.20 6.83
N PRO A 235 6.33 -10.10 7.79
CA PRO A 235 5.03 -10.37 8.39
C PRO A 235 4.50 -9.21 9.25
N LYS A 236 5.34 -8.21 9.57
CA LYS A 236 4.94 -7.06 10.39
C LYS A 236 3.89 -6.22 9.69
N ILE A 237 4.10 -5.92 8.40
CA ILE A 237 3.12 -5.12 7.64
C ILE A 237 1.79 -5.85 7.50
N THR A 238 1.80 -7.16 7.27
CA THR A 238 0.56 -7.93 7.19
C THR A 238 -0.26 -7.81 8.48
N LYS A 239 0.39 -7.95 9.64
CA LYS A 239 -0.30 -7.78 10.92
C LYS A 239 -0.90 -6.39 11.07
N ILE A 240 -0.17 -5.36 10.70
CA ILE A 240 -0.65 -3.96 10.78
C ILE A 240 -1.87 -3.76 9.87
N LEU A 241 -1.84 -4.28 8.64
CA LEU A 241 -2.94 -4.19 7.69
C LEU A 241 -4.18 -4.94 8.20
N LEU A 242 -4.03 -6.14 8.75
CA LEU A 242 -5.14 -6.91 9.31
C LEU A 242 -5.78 -6.20 10.52
N ASP A 243 -4.96 -5.63 11.40
CA ASP A 243 -5.45 -4.84 12.53
C ASP A 243 -6.23 -3.60 12.04
N PHE A 244 -5.72 -2.90 11.03
CA PHE A 244 -6.38 -1.75 10.41
C PHE A 244 -7.70 -2.14 9.72
N PHE A 245 -7.70 -3.18 8.89
CA PHE A 245 -8.90 -3.67 8.22
C PHE A 245 -9.99 -4.08 9.21
N LYS A 246 -9.61 -4.74 10.29
CA LYS A 246 -10.53 -5.08 11.39
C LYS A 246 -11.11 -3.83 12.05
N GLU A 247 -10.29 -2.82 12.31
CA GLU A 247 -10.71 -1.56 12.94
C GLU A 247 -11.77 -0.81 12.12
N ILE A 248 -11.59 -0.76 10.79
CA ILE A 248 -12.49 -0.05 9.88
C ILE A 248 -13.66 -0.91 9.35
N GLY A 249 -13.72 -2.19 9.71
CA GLY A 249 -14.74 -3.12 9.22
C GLY A 249 -14.58 -3.54 7.75
N TYR A 250 -13.35 -3.40 7.24
CA TYR A 250 -13.01 -3.80 5.87
C TYR A 250 -12.85 -5.31 5.75
#